data_650ea42dd26b1b353730228029187670
#
_entry.id   650ea42dd26b1b353730228029187670
#
_cell.length_a   1.000
_cell.length_b   1.000
_cell.length_c   1.000
_cell.angle_alpha   90.00
_cell.angle_beta   90.00
_cell.angle_gamma   90.00
#
_symmetry.space_group_name_H-M   'P 1'
#
loop_
_entity.id
_entity.type
_entity.pdbx_description
1 polymer ?
#
loop_
_entity_poly.entity_id
_entity_poly.type
_entity_poly.pdbx_seq_one_letter_code
_entity_poly.pdbx_strand_id
1 'polypeptide(L)'
;MFQDVVWARRGLEALVRDDFPPGTLSAIAMSSPDVTLLFRDILIQTPRTIVLRDVGDVSASGPLLLVLEGDDEGLSRRGLTATIHRAGFQPHDGQIFQRLLARGGVLVSVVSAPRAADALARLHSYGGGNAAIGAWSGRI
;
A
#
# COMPACT_ATOMS: atom_id res chain seq x y z
N MET A 1 -1.33 -7.45 -0.32
CA MET A 1 0.09 -7.60 -0.75
C MET A 1 0.19 -8.34 -2.06
N PHE A 2 0.97 -7.82 -2.98
CA PHE A 2 1.37 -8.53 -4.19
C PHE A 2 2.80 -9.01 -4.05
N GLN A 3 3.14 -10.13 -4.69
CA GLN A 3 4.49 -10.69 -4.59
C GLN A 3 5.53 -9.89 -5.39
N ASP A 4 5.11 -9.13 -6.40
CA ASP A 4 6.00 -8.32 -7.23
C ASP A 4 5.25 -7.15 -7.90
N VAL A 5 6.02 -6.31 -8.56
CA VAL A 5 5.52 -5.10 -9.23
C VAL A 5 4.62 -5.43 -10.43
N VAL A 6 4.91 -6.51 -11.15
CA VAL A 6 4.14 -6.88 -12.35
C VAL A 6 2.69 -7.18 -11.98
N TRP A 7 2.48 -8.00 -10.97
CA TRP A 7 1.13 -8.33 -10.51
C TRP A 7 0.43 -7.16 -9.83
N ALA A 8 1.19 -6.36 -9.05
CA ALA A 8 0.65 -5.15 -8.44
C ALA A 8 0.15 -4.17 -9.51
N ARG A 9 0.93 -3.98 -10.58
CA ARG A 9 0.54 -3.12 -11.69
C ARG A 9 -0.78 -3.57 -12.31
N ARG A 10 -0.93 -4.86 -12.58
CA ARG A 10 -2.15 -5.42 -13.16
C ARG A 10 -3.36 -5.21 -12.25
N GLY A 11 -3.18 -5.45 -10.95
CA GLY A 11 -4.25 -5.24 -9.97
C GLY A 11 -4.68 -3.78 -9.86
N LEU A 12 -3.73 -2.87 -9.80
CA LEU A 12 -4.01 -1.44 -9.74
C LEU A 12 -4.65 -0.92 -11.04
N GLU A 13 -4.18 -1.37 -12.19
CA GLU A 13 -4.81 -1.03 -13.47
C GLU A 13 -6.27 -1.49 -13.51
N ALA A 14 -6.55 -2.67 -12.98
CA ALA A 14 -7.93 -3.19 -12.92
C ALA A 14 -8.81 -2.31 -12.03
N LEU A 15 -8.30 -1.85 -10.89
CA LEU A 15 -9.05 -0.95 -10.01
C LEU A 15 -9.36 0.38 -10.70
N VAL A 16 -8.39 0.96 -11.39
CA VAL A 16 -8.60 2.21 -12.13
C VAL A 16 -9.65 2.03 -13.22
N ARG A 17 -9.62 0.91 -13.95
CA ARG A 17 -10.65 0.59 -14.96
C ARG A 17 -12.04 0.41 -14.34
N ASP A 18 -12.11 -0.04 -13.10
CA ASP A 18 -13.37 -0.22 -12.36
C ASP A 18 -13.81 1.05 -11.64
N ASP A 19 -13.26 2.20 -12.04
CA ASP A 19 -13.63 3.54 -11.53
C ASP A 19 -13.26 3.79 -10.07
N PHE A 20 -12.24 3.11 -9.55
CA PHE A 20 -11.63 3.53 -8.29
C PHE A 20 -10.70 4.71 -8.56
N PRO A 21 -10.97 5.89 -7.96
CA PRO A 21 -10.12 7.06 -8.22
C PRO A 21 -8.66 6.80 -7.80
N PRO A 22 -7.67 7.15 -8.63
CA PRO A 22 -6.26 6.95 -8.27
C PRO A 22 -5.87 7.55 -6.92
N GLY A 23 -6.46 8.69 -6.55
CA GLY A 23 -6.19 9.35 -5.26
C GLY A 23 -6.63 8.56 -4.03
N THR A 24 -7.46 7.53 -4.20
CA THR A 24 -7.87 6.64 -3.11
C THR A 24 -6.96 5.42 -2.96
N LEU A 25 -6.02 5.27 -3.87
CA LEU A 25 -5.10 4.13 -3.92
C LEU A 25 -3.78 4.51 -3.28
N SER A 26 -3.18 3.55 -2.59
CA SER A 26 -1.86 3.70 -2.00
C SER A 26 -0.99 2.52 -2.38
N ALA A 27 0.32 2.75 -2.45
CA ALA A 27 1.28 1.67 -2.60
C ALA A 27 2.54 1.97 -1.79
N ILE A 28 3.17 0.92 -1.31
CA ILE A 28 4.48 0.95 -0.68
C ILE A 28 5.28 -0.21 -1.27
N ALA A 29 6.46 0.07 -1.79
CA ALA A 29 7.33 -0.93 -2.38
C ALA A 29 8.79 -0.49 -2.31
N MET A 30 9.71 -1.44 -2.34
CA MET A 30 11.14 -1.11 -2.42
C MET A 30 11.39 -0.27 -3.67
N SER A 31 12.16 0.81 -3.52
CA SER A 31 12.40 1.76 -4.61
C SER A 31 13.10 1.09 -5.78
N SER A 32 12.57 1.28 -6.97
CA SER A 32 13.15 0.80 -8.23
C SER A 32 12.56 1.61 -9.38
N PRO A 33 13.19 1.55 -10.58
CA PRO A 33 12.61 2.20 -11.76
C PRO A 33 11.19 1.73 -12.09
N ASP A 34 10.92 0.44 -11.98
CA ASP A 34 9.59 -0.12 -12.25
C ASP A 34 8.55 0.37 -11.25
N VAL A 35 8.93 0.51 -9.99
CA VAL A 35 8.06 1.06 -8.95
C VAL A 35 7.77 2.54 -9.22
N THR A 36 8.77 3.31 -9.65
CA THR A 36 8.56 4.70 -10.02
C THR A 36 7.54 4.84 -11.15
N LEU A 37 7.60 3.96 -12.15
CA LEU A 37 6.63 3.94 -13.26
C LEU A 37 5.23 3.58 -12.76
N LEU A 38 5.11 2.68 -11.80
CA LEU A 38 3.83 2.32 -11.19
C LEU A 38 3.13 3.55 -10.61
N PHE A 39 3.85 4.34 -9.82
CA PHE A 39 3.31 5.56 -9.22
C PHE A 39 2.95 6.60 -10.28
N ARG A 40 3.82 6.81 -11.25
CA ARG A 40 3.62 7.82 -12.29
C ARG A 40 2.45 7.48 -13.21
N ASP A 41 2.43 6.24 -13.71
CA ASP A 41 1.54 5.87 -14.82
C ASP A 41 0.18 5.35 -14.36
N ILE A 42 0.13 4.71 -13.21
CA ILE A 42 -1.12 4.09 -12.71
C ILE A 42 -1.74 4.90 -11.60
N LEU A 43 -0.98 5.21 -10.56
CA LEU A 43 -1.50 5.93 -9.40
C LEU A 43 -1.59 7.43 -9.62
N ILE A 44 -0.86 7.96 -10.60
CA ILE A 44 -0.79 9.40 -10.89
C ILE A 44 -0.39 10.16 -9.64
N GLN A 45 0.63 9.67 -8.96
CA GLN A 45 1.14 10.21 -7.71
C GLN A 45 2.66 10.32 -7.76
N THR A 46 3.19 11.29 -7.03
CA THR A 46 4.63 11.44 -6.83
C THR A 46 5.01 10.73 -5.54
N PRO A 47 5.77 9.63 -5.58
CA PRO A 47 6.12 8.89 -4.38
C PRO A 47 7.14 9.64 -3.53
N ARG A 48 7.05 9.43 -2.21
CA ARG A 48 8.11 9.79 -1.28
C ARG A 48 9.03 8.60 -1.10
N THR A 49 10.32 8.87 -0.94
CA THR A 49 11.30 7.86 -0.56
C THR A 49 11.46 7.88 0.96
N ILE A 50 11.28 6.72 1.57
CA ILE A 50 11.38 6.55 3.02
C ILE A 50 12.38 5.42 3.28
N VAL A 51 13.29 5.62 4.23
CA VAL A 51 14.13 4.53 4.73
C VAL A 51 13.33 3.78 5.78
N LEU A 52 12.82 2.62 5.39
CA LEU A 52 11.93 1.83 6.26
C LEU A 52 12.77 0.84 7.06
N ARG A 53 12.56 0.84 8.38
CA ARG A 53 13.28 -0.06 9.29
C ARG A 53 13.13 -1.51 8.84
N ASP A 54 14.25 -2.22 8.79
CA ASP A 54 14.35 -3.64 8.42
C ASP A 54 13.98 -3.98 6.97
N VAL A 55 13.77 -2.97 6.13
CA VAL A 55 13.46 -3.14 4.71
C VAL A 55 14.48 -2.42 3.83
N GLY A 56 14.70 -1.15 4.08
CA GLY A 56 15.55 -0.28 3.26
C GLY A 56 14.76 0.83 2.60
N ASP A 57 15.26 1.34 1.48
CA ASP A 57 14.60 2.44 0.76
C ASP A 57 13.32 1.95 0.09
N VAL A 58 12.20 2.55 0.44
CA VAL A 58 10.90 2.30 -0.18
C VAL A 58 10.36 3.56 -0.81
N SER A 59 9.58 3.38 -1.85
CA SER A 59 8.73 4.42 -2.45
C SER A 59 7.31 4.22 -1.93
N ALA A 60 6.69 5.29 -1.47
CA ALA A 60 5.37 5.23 -0.87
C ALA A 60 4.55 6.47 -1.23
N SER A 61 3.27 6.29 -1.46
CA SER A 61 2.33 7.38 -1.72
C SER A 61 0.90 6.94 -1.45
N GLY A 62 0.03 7.92 -1.28
CA GLY A 62 -1.40 7.72 -1.10
C GLY A 62 -1.87 7.88 0.33
N PRO A 63 -3.18 7.70 0.57
CA PRO A 63 -3.77 7.90 1.90
C PRO A 63 -3.15 7.04 3.00
N LEU A 64 -2.77 5.81 2.70
CA LEU A 64 -2.13 4.93 3.69
C LEU A 64 -0.82 5.53 4.22
N LEU A 65 -0.01 6.08 3.33
CA LEU A 65 1.23 6.73 3.74
C LEU A 65 0.97 7.83 4.76
N LEU A 66 -0.02 8.68 4.49
CA LEU A 66 -0.36 9.80 5.37
C LEU A 66 -0.80 9.32 6.75
N VAL A 67 -1.58 8.25 6.80
CA VAL A 67 -2.05 7.66 8.07
C VAL A 67 -0.89 7.07 8.87
N LEU A 68 -0.02 6.29 8.22
CA LEU A 68 1.09 5.64 8.91
C LEU A 68 2.16 6.63 9.36
N GLU A 69 2.44 7.63 8.55
CA GLU A 69 3.40 8.67 8.90
C GLU A 69 2.86 9.61 9.98
N GLY A 70 1.60 10.02 9.86
CA GLY A 70 0.98 10.94 10.80
C GLY A 70 1.76 12.26 10.91
N ASP A 71 1.57 12.97 12.02
CA ASP A 71 2.27 14.23 12.30
C ASP A 71 3.66 14.01 12.93
N ASP A 72 3.95 12.80 13.36
CA ASP A 72 5.15 12.44 14.11
C ASP A 72 6.20 11.67 13.29
N GLU A 73 6.02 11.60 11.98
CA GLU A 73 6.89 10.82 11.11
C GLU A 73 6.99 9.35 11.56
N GLY A 74 5.87 8.79 12.00
CA GLY A 74 5.84 7.48 12.67
C GLY A 74 6.37 6.36 11.81
N LEU A 75 6.00 6.30 10.53
CA LEU A 75 6.48 5.26 9.62
C LEU A 75 8.00 5.35 9.44
N SER A 76 8.51 6.55 9.21
CA SER A 76 9.96 6.78 9.03
C SER A 76 10.75 6.47 10.29
N ARG A 77 10.22 6.81 11.45
CA ARG A 77 10.93 6.67 12.72
C ARG A 77 10.81 5.29 13.36
N ARG A 78 9.64 4.67 13.27
CA ARG A 78 9.33 3.44 14.03
C ARG A 78 9.08 2.23 13.15
N GLY A 79 8.85 2.42 11.86
CA GLY A 79 8.64 1.34 10.92
C GLY A 79 7.19 0.92 10.76
N LEU A 80 6.98 -0.04 9.87
CA LEU A 80 5.64 -0.46 9.47
C LEU A 80 4.90 -1.21 10.58
N THR A 81 5.57 -2.16 11.22
CA THR A 81 4.94 -2.98 12.28
C THR A 81 4.42 -2.11 13.42
N ALA A 82 5.19 -1.08 13.81
CA ALA A 82 4.83 -0.19 14.91
C ALA A 82 3.71 0.79 14.57
N THR A 83 3.45 1.06 13.30
CA THR A 83 2.48 2.07 12.87
C THR A 83 1.25 1.50 12.18
N ILE A 84 1.26 0.25 11.82
CA ILE A 84 0.17 -0.34 11.03
C ILE A 84 -1.19 -0.31 11.76
N HIS A 85 -1.18 -0.26 13.08
CA HIS A 85 -2.42 -0.12 13.87
C HIS A 85 -3.18 1.17 13.55
N ARG A 86 -2.48 2.21 13.08
CA ARG A 86 -3.11 3.48 12.69
C ARG A 86 -4.07 3.30 11.52
N ALA A 87 -3.84 2.30 10.70
CA ALA A 87 -4.71 1.94 9.59
C ALA A 87 -5.75 0.88 9.97
N GLY A 88 -5.81 0.49 11.24
CA GLY A 88 -6.79 -0.47 11.75
C GLY A 88 -6.37 -1.94 11.64
N PHE A 89 -5.12 -2.19 11.29
CA PHE A 89 -4.60 -3.56 11.21
C PHE A 89 -3.92 -3.98 12.50
N GLN A 90 -3.72 -5.29 12.66
CA GLN A 90 -3.00 -5.84 13.79
C GLN A 90 -1.48 -5.73 13.59
N PRO A 91 -0.69 -5.65 14.67
CA PRO A 91 0.79 -5.68 14.55
C PRO A 91 1.30 -6.90 13.81
N HIS A 92 0.64 -8.04 13.95
CA HIS A 92 0.95 -9.27 13.23
C HIS A 92 0.89 -9.07 11.71
N ASP A 93 -0.12 -8.37 11.23
CA ASP A 93 -0.25 -8.05 9.80
C ASP A 93 0.92 -7.18 9.34
N GLY A 94 1.32 -6.22 10.17
CA GLY A 94 2.47 -5.37 9.89
C GLY A 94 3.77 -6.15 9.76
N GLN A 95 3.97 -7.18 10.58
CA GLN A 95 5.14 -8.05 10.48
C GLN A 95 5.16 -8.82 9.15
N ILE A 96 4.02 -9.33 8.74
CA ILE A 96 3.89 -10.03 7.46
C ILE A 96 4.16 -9.07 6.30
N PHE A 97 3.54 -7.91 6.30
CA PHE A 97 3.73 -6.90 5.25
C PHE A 97 5.18 -6.48 5.14
N GLN A 98 5.85 -6.25 6.28
CA GLN A 98 7.26 -5.86 6.31
C GLN A 98 8.16 -6.93 5.69
N ARG A 99 7.95 -8.20 6.01
CA ARG A 99 8.72 -9.30 5.41
C ARG A 99 8.52 -9.39 3.91
N LEU A 100 7.28 -9.23 3.46
CA LEU A 100 6.97 -9.30 2.03
C LEU A 100 7.55 -8.11 1.26
N LEU A 101 7.52 -6.91 1.84
CA LEU A 101 8.18 -5.74 1.28
C LEU A 101 9.68 -5.98 1.09
N ALA A 102 10.34 -6.55 2.10
CA ALA A 102 11.76 -6.84 2.04
C ALA A 102 12.13 -7.85 0.94
N ARG A 103 11.15 -8.63 0.49
CA ARG A 103 11.32 -9.60 -0.60
C ARG A 103 10.92 -9.05 -1.98
N GLY A 104 10.62 -7.76 -2.07
CA GLY A 104 10.19 -7.15 -3.32
C GLY A 104 8.68 -7.10 -3.53
N GLY A 105 7.90 -7.40 -2.50
CA GLY A 105 6.45 -7.29 -2.54
C GLY A 105 5.96 -5.85 -2.59
N VAL A 106 4.71 -5.67 -2.97
CA VAL A 106 4.05 -4.37 -3.04
C VAL A 106 2.83 -4.37 -2.13
N LEU A 107 2.82 -3.47 -1.16
CA LEU A 107 1.65 -3.24 -0.31
C LEU A 107 0.74 -2.23 -0.98
N VAL A 108 -0.51 -2.63 -1.21
CA VAL A 108 -1.51 -1.80 -1.85
C VAL A 108 -2.68 -1.60 -0.89
N SER A 109 -3.23 -0.40 -0.83
CA SER A 109 -4.47 -0.14 -0.11
C SER A 109 -5.45 0.66 -0.95
N VAL A 110 -6.73 0.52 -0.60
CA VAL A 110 -7.82 1.24 -1.24
C VAL A 110 -8.70 1.84 -0.14
N VAL A 111 -9.00 3.12 -0.24
CA VAL A 111 -9.93 3.81 0.65
C VAL A 111 -11.29 3.85 -0.04
N SER A 112 -12.18 2.93 0.30
CA SER A 112 -13.53 2.90 -0.26
C SER A 112 -14.46 2.10 0.64
N ALA A 113 -15.12 2.77 1.57
CA ALA A 113 -16.05 2.09 2.48
C ALA A 113 -17.17 1.34 1.73
N PRO A 114 -17.86 1.94 0.72
CA PRO A 114 -18.97 1.24 0.05
C PRO A 114 -18.50 0.14 -0.92
N ARG A 115 -17.26 0.18 -1.40
CA ARG A 115 -16.77 -0.76 -2.41
C ARG A 115 -15.55 -1.56 -1.95
N ALA A 116 -15.31 -1.62 -0.63
CA ALA A 116 -14.13 -2.30 -0.10
C ALA A 116 -14.09 -3.78 -0.49
N ALA A 117 -15.22 -4.48 -0.42
CA ALA A 117 -15.30 -5.89 -0.78
C ALA A 117 -15.00 -6.11 -2.28
N ASP A 118 -15.52 -5.25 -3.14
CA ASP A 118 -15.26 -5.32 -4.58
C ASP A 118 -13.78 -5.09 -4.88
N ALA A 119 -13.16 -4.12 -4.21
CA ALA A 119 -11.75 -3.83 -4.36
C ALA A 119 -10.88 -5.02 -3.95
N LEU A 120 -11.17 -5.62 -2.79
CA LEU A 120 -10.43 -6.80 -2.31
C LEU A 120 -10.58 -7.99 -3.26
N ALA A 121 -11.79 -8.24 -3.75
CA ALA A 121 -12.05 -9.30 -4.71
C ALA A 121 -11.25 -9.09 -6.00
N ARG A 122 -11.21 -7.87 -6.49
CA ARG A 122 -10.45 -7.53 -7.70
C ARG A 122 -8.95 -7.70 -7.50
N LEU A 123 -8.40 -7.20 -6.39
CA LEU A 123 -6.99 -7.37 -6.06
C LEU A 123 -6.63 -8.84 -5.90
N HIS A 124 -7.50 -9.63 -5.25
CA HIS A 124 -7.30 -11.06 -5.09
C HIS A 124 -7.25 -11.78 -6.45
N SER A 125 -8.08 -11.37 -7.40
CA SER A 125 -8.09 -11.95 -8.76
C SER A 125 -6.74 -11.78 -9.48
N TYR A 126 -5.96 -10.78 -9.08
CA TYR A 126 -4.64 -10.51 -9.66
C TYR A 126 -3.49 -10.95 -8.76
N GLY A 127 -3.76 -11.84 -7.81
CA GLY A 127 -2.73 -12.43 -6.95
C GLY A 127 -2.44 -11.67 -5.66
N GLY A 128 -3.25 -10.68 -5.30
CA GLY A 128 -3.14 -10.01 -4.01
C GLY A 128 -3.50 -10.99 -2.88
N GLY A 129 -2.61 -11.12 -1.89
CA GLY A 129 -2.80 -11.97 -0.74
C GLY A 129 -2.65 -11.21 0.58
N ASN A 130 -2.87 -11.87 1.69
CA ASN A 130 -2.82 -11.28 3.03
C ASN A 130 -3.69 -10.02 3.13
N ALA A 131 -4.87 -10.06 2.53
CA ALA A 131 -5.79 -8.93 2.51
C ALA A 131 -6.47 -8.75 3.87
N ALA A 132 -6.63 -7.49 4.28
CA ALA A 132 -7.36 -7.14 5.48
C ALA A 132 -8.09 -5.82 5.26
N ILE A 133 -9.16 -5.60 6.01
CA ILE A 133 -9.93 -4.37 5.97
C ILE A 133 -9.61 -3.56 7.22
N GLY A 134 -8.96 -2.43 7.04
CA GLY A 134 -8.59 -1.54 8.13
C GLY A 134 -9.75 -0.64 8.56
N ALA A 135 -9.76 -0.31 9.83
CA ALA A 135 -10.82 0.52 10.42
C ALA A 135 -10.69 2.01 10.08
N TRP A 136 -9.56 2.44 9.58
CA TRP A 136 -9.33 3.84 9.24
C TRP A 136 -10.06 4.29 7.97
N SER A 137 -10.40 3.33 7.10
CA SER A 137 -11.02 3.62 5.82
C SER A 137 -12.33 4.37 5.99
N GLY A 138 -12.48 5.45 5.24
CA GLY A 138 -13.69 6.26 5.26
C GLY A 138 -13.90 7.12 6.49
N ARG A 139 -12.94 7.18 7.39
CA ARG A 139 -13.04 7.99 8.62
C ARG A 139 -12.25 9.27 8.58
N ILE A 140 -11.57 9.46 7.55
CA ILE A 140 -10.61 10.55 7.42
C ILE A 140 -11.25 11.70 6.68
#